data_185e4f04451cf28ebe7a80933d8d7a28
#
_entry.id   185e4f04451cf28ebe7a80933d8d7a28
#
_cell.length_a   1.000
_cell.length_b   1.000
_cell.length_c   1.000
_cell.angle_alpha   90.00
_cell.angle_beta   90.00
_cell.angle_gamma   90.00
#
_symmetry.space_group_name_H-M   'P 1'
#
loop_
_entity.id
_entity.type
_entity.pdbx_description
1 polymer ?
#
loop_
_entity_poly.entity_id
_entity_poly.type
_entity_poly.pdbx_seq_one_letter_code
_entity_poly.pdbx_strand_id
1 'polypeptide(L)'
;VTFYGCYGYLAREAIAGRLSIGDLAMYAASFRQGQQAFQALLSALGGMYEDNLCMSNLFDFLTLPPDTPALRLPSAPLRPGDGLRLEGVSFRYPGQDRWILRDITLHVPPGESLAIVGQNGSGKITLIKLITGLYAPTEGQILLDGRSLGAWEEGELRGRIGVIFQDFNRYQLSLQENVGVGSFEHREDAPRVERALERAGAEEVVRGLPEGLSAELGRWFHSKGVELSGGQWQRVALARAYMREGADILVLDEPTAALDAEAEAAVYGRFRELAEGRTTILISHRFPTVRGARTIVVLEGGQITERGDHEALMALGGRYARLFQLQASGYR
;
A
#
# COMPACT_ATOMS: atom_id res chain seq x y z
N VAL A 1 45.56 6.44 -31.73
CA VAL A 1 46.69 6.30 -32.69
C VAL A 1 46.77 7.53 -33.61
N THR A 2 45.68 7.92 -34.26
CA THR A 2 45.62 9.01 -35.27
C THR A 2 46.08 10.37 -34.72
N PHE A 3 45.72 10.74 -33.50
CA PHE A 3 46.09 11.99 -32.88
C PHE A 3 47.60 12.13 -32.62
N TYR A 4 48.21 11.13 -32.11
CA TYR A 4 49.68 11.13 -31.89
C TYR A 4 50.44 11.14 -33.19
N GLY A 5 49.88 10.57 -34.27
CA GLY A 5 50.46 10.61 -35.60
C GLY A 5 50.52 12.04 -36.15
N CYS A 6 49.50 12.88 -35.92
CA CYS A 6 49.50 14.30 -36.34
C CYS A 6 50.55 15.11 -35.60
N TYR A 7 50.71 14.91 -34.30
CA TYR A 7 51.76 15.59 -33.53
C TYR A 7 53.19 15.14 -33.98
N GLY A 8 53.37 13.86 -34.27
CA GLY A 8 54.61 13.33 -34.82
C GLY A 8 54.93 13.92 -36.20
N TYR A 9 53.93 14.08 -37.06
CA TYR A 9 54.10 14.72 -38.36
C TYR A 9 54.51 16.22 -38.22
N LEU A 10 53.79 16.99 -37.37
CA LEU A 10 54.13 18.38 -37.08
C LEU A 10 55.54 18.54 -36.52
N ALA A 11 55.97 17.67 -35.61
CA ALA A 11 57.30 17.67 -35.05
C ALA A 11 58.37 17.41 -36.14
N ARG A 12 58.12 16.45 -37.04
CA ARG A 12 59.00 16.11 -38.15
C ARG A 12 59.16 17.30 -39.10
N GLU A 13 58.10 18.00 -39.46
CA GLU A 13 58.13 19.17 -40.36
C GLU A 13 58.87 20.36 -39.72
N ALA A 14 58.75 20.53 -38.39
CA ALA A 14 59.47 21.55 -37.65
C ALA A 14 60.98 21.25 -37.59
N ILE A 15 61.36 19.98 -37.37
CA ILE A 15 62.80 19.56 -37.41
C ILE A 15 63.37 19.73 -38.78
N ALA A 16 62.60 19.53 -39.86
CA ALA A 16 62.99 19.75 -41.24
C ALA A 16 63.11 21.24 -41.62
N GLY A 17 62.86 22.18 -40.70
CA GLY A 17 62.97 23.63 -40.95
C GLY A 17 61.84 24.19 -41.81
N ARG A 18 60.77 23.45 -42.08
CA ARG A 18 59.62 23.84 -42.90
C ARG A 18 58.51 24.55 -42.12
N LEU A 19 58.55 24.44 -40.79
CA LEU A 19 57.60 25.12 -39.89
C LEU A 19 58.40 25.96 -38.87
N SER A 20 57.94 27.18 -38.61
CA SER A 20 58.46 27.97 -37.51
C SER A 20 57.91 27.43 -36.17
N ILE A 21 58.56 27.79 -35.06
CA ILE A 21 58.10 27.43 -33.71
C ILE A 21 56.70 27.98 -33.45
N GLY A 22 56.39 29.17 -33.98
CA GLY A 22 55.08 29.78 -33.90
C GLY A 22 54.00 29.01 -34.65
N ASP A 23 54.33 28.54 -35.87
CA ASP A 23 53.40 27.72 -36.67
C ASP A 23 53.13 26.36 -35.99
N LEU A 24 54.15 25.76 -35.44
CA LEU A 24 54.04 24.49 -34.67
C LEU A 24 53.07 24.65 -33.49
N ALA A 25 53.26 25.75 -32.72
CA ALA A 25 52.40 26.03 -31.56
C ALA A 25 50.94 26.30 -31.99
N MET A 26 50.75 27.08 -33.08
CA MET A 26 49.45 27.39 -33.61
C MET A 26 48.72 26.13 -34.11
N TYR A 27 49.35 25.29 -34.90
CA TYR A 27 48.76 24.05 -35.41
C TYR A 27 48.47 23.06 -34.28
N ALA A 28 49.36 22.91 -33.29
CA ALA A 28 49.14 22.06 -32.14
C ALA A 28 47.96 22.54 -31.30
N ALA A 29 47.83 23.84 -31.06
CA ALA A 29 46.74 24.44 -30.35
C ALA A 29 45.38 24.24 -31.09
N SER A 30 45.33 24.53 -32.41
CA SER A 30 44.18 24.34 -33.24
C SER A 30 43.72 22.90 -33.30
N PHE A 31 44.65 21.98 -33.40
CA PHE A 31 44.36 20.54 -33.38
C PHE A 31 43.79 20.08 -32.04
N ARG A 32 44.35 20.55 -30.93
CA ARG A 32 43.84 20.29 -29.57
C ARG A 32 42.43 20.83 -29.37
N GLN A 33 42.18 22.04 -29.86
CA GLN A 33 40.86 22.67 -29.81
C GLN A 33 39.82 21.87 -30.63
N GLY A 34 40.18 21.42 -31.83
CA GLY A 34 39.34 20.56 -32.65
C GLY A 34 39.04 19.22 -31.96
N GLN A 35 40.02 18.62 -31.30
CA GLN A 35 39.85 17.38 -30.50
C GLN A 35 38.87 17.61 -29.36
N GLN A 36 39.04 18.70 -28.60
CA GLN A 36 38.12 19.03 -27.50
C GLN A 36 36.68 19.26 -27.99
N ALA A 37 36.50 19.98 -29.11
CA ALA A 37 35.20 20.20 -29.71
C ALA A 37 34.55 18.88 -30.15
N PHE A 38 35.32 17.96 -30.74
CA PHE A 38 34.82 16.66 -31.15
C PHE A 38 34.43 15.80 -29.95
N GLN A 39 35.26 15.81 -28.88
CA GLN A 39 34.91 15.10 -27.64
C GLN A 39 33.64 15.65 -26.97
N ALA A 40 33.49 16.98 -26.94
CA ALA A 40 32.32 17.63 -26.42
C ALA A 40 31.04 17.23 -27.21
N LEU A 41 31.16 17.14 -28.54
CA LEU A 41 30.06 16.72 -29.40
C LEU A 41 29.66 15.26 -29.14
N LEU A 42 30.63 14.35 -29.01
CA LEU A 42 30.36 12.95 -28.69
C LEU A 42 29.72 12.79 -27.29
N SER A 43 30.22 13.58 -26.32
CA SER A 43 29.64 13.59 -24.97
C SER A 43 28.20 14.11 -24.96
N ALA A 44 27.94 15.18 -25.73
CA ALA A 44 26.58 15.71 -25.86
C ALA A 44 25.63 14.73 -26.53
N LEU A 45 26.06 13.99 -27.55
CA LEU A 45 25.26 12.93 -28.17
C LEU A 45 24.97 11.79 -27.19
N GLY A 46 25.96 11.42 -26.35
CA GLY A 46 25.77 10.42 -25.30
C GLY A 46 24.72 10.88 -24.27
N GLY A 47 24.81 12.12 -23.80
CA GLY A 47 23.83 12.72 -22.89
C GLY A 47 22.43 12.78 -23.50
N MET A 48 22.30 13.18 -24.77
CA MET A 48 21.00 13.17 -25.47
C MET A 48 20.36 11.78 -25.52
N TYR A 49 21.16 10.72 -25.65
CA TYR A 49 20.64 9.35 -25.63
C TYR A 49 20.09 8.95 -24.25
N GLU A 50 20.82 9.30 -23.18
CA GLU A 50 20.32 9.06 -21.80
C GLU A 50 19.07 9.86 -21.50
N ASP A 51 19.04 11.15 -21.88
CA ASP A 51 17.87 12.01 -21.73
C ASP A 51 16.66 11.46 -22.50
N ASN A 52 16.86 10.98 -23.73
CA ASN A 52 15.81 10.39 -24.54
C ASN A 52 15.26 9.10 -23.89
N LEU A 53 16.13 8.28 -23.29
CA LEU A 53 15.68 7.08 -22.56
C LEU A 53 14.85 7.45 -21.34
N CYS A 54 15.27 8.46 -20.57
CA CYS A 54 14.48 8.96 -19.43
C CYS A 54 13.13 9.52 -19.88
N MET A 55 13.11 10.27 -20.98
CA MET A 55 11.87 10.81 -21.56
C MET A 55 10.95 9.70 -22.07
N SER A 56 11.50 8.65 -22.72
CA SER A 56 10.72 7.48 -23.14
C SER A 56 10.04 6.81 -21.96
N ASN A 57 10.78 6.56 -20.86
CA ASN A 57 10.22 5.99 -19.66
C ASN A 57 9.11 6.88 -19.04
N LEU A 58 9.28 8.20 -19.08
CA LEU A 58 8.24 9.13 -18.62
C LEU A 58 6.99 9.06 -19.50
N PHE A 59 7.14 9.05 -20.82
CA PHE A 59 6.02 8.93 -21.75
C PHE A 59 5.32 7.56 -21.59
N ASP A 60 6.07 6.48 -21.45
CA ASP A 60 5.53 5.15 -21.20
C ASP A 60 4.71 5.14 -19.91
N PHE A 61 5.23 5.77 -18.84
CA PHE A 61 4.48 5.91 -17.58
C PHE A 61 3.21 6.76 -17.74
N LEU A 62 3.27 7.89 -18.41
CA LEU A 62 2.12 8.79 -18.62
C LEU A 62 1.07 8.20 -19.57
N THR A 63 1.47 7.27 -20.44
CA THR A 63 0.58 6.59 -21.39
C THR A 63 0.07 5.25 -20.88
N LEU A 64 0.49 4.83 -19.66
CA LEU A 64 -0.12 3.67 -19.04
C LEU A 64 -1.64 3.84 -19.05
N PRO A 65 -2.39 2.86 -19.59
CA PRO A 65 -3.84 2.93 -19.51
C PRO A 65 -4.21 3.01 -18.03
N PRO A 66 -5.18 3.85 -17.65
CA PRO A 66 -5.73 3.79 -16.30
C PRO A 66 -6.11 2.34 -16.04
N ASP A 67 -5.77 1.82 -14.85
CA ASP A 67 -6.13 0.46 -14.44
C ASP A 67 -7.56 0.22 -14.88
N THR A 68 -7.72 -0.66 -15.87
CA THR A 68 -9.03 -0.84 -16.50
C THR A 68 -9.93 -1.37 -15.40
N PRO A 69 -10.99 -0.64 -15.02
CA PRO A 69 -11.90 -1.18 -14.03
C PRO A 69 -12.34 -2.53 -14.55
N ALA A 70 -12.19 -3.53 -13.70
CA ALA A 70 -12.69 -4.87 -13.96
C ALA A 70 -14.03 -4.78 -14.67
N LEU A 71 -14.22 -5.62 -15.67
CA LEU A 71 -15.43 -5.77 -16.47
C LEU A 71 -16.63 -5.12 -15.76
N ARG A 72 -17.13 -4.02 -16.31
CA ARG A 72 -18.38 -3.44 -15.84
C ARG A 72 -19.48 -4.45 -16.14
N LEU A 73 -19.65 -5.40 -15.25
CA LEU A 73 -20.78 -6.30 -15.28
C LEU A 73 -22.07 -5.46 -15.21
N PRO A 74 -23.15 -5.88 -15.91
CA PRO A 74 -24.42 -5.18 -15.81
C PRO A 74 -24.77 -4.96 -14.34
N SER A 75 -25.01 -3.71 -13.95
CA SER A 75 -25.35 -3.35 -12.59
C SER A 75 -26.67 -4.02 -12.22
N ALA A 76 -26.61 -5.03 -11.34
CA ALA A 76 -27.83 -5.49 -10.68
C ALA A 76 -28.43 -4.34 -9.86
N PRO A 77 -29.75 -4.29 -9.69
CA PRO A 77 -30.38 -3.25 -8.87
C PRO A 77 -29.81 -3.29 -7.45
N LEU A 78 -29.55 -2.11 -6.89
CA LEU A 78 -29.17 -1.95 -5.50
C LEU A 78 -30.19 -2.67 -4.59
N ARG A 79 -29.68 -3.45 -3.65
CA ARG A 79 -30.44 -4.06 -2.56
C ARG A 79 -29.90 -3.50 -1.24
N PRO A 80 -30.28 -2.29 -0.83
CA PRO A 80 -29.78 -1.69 0.40
C PRO A 80 -30.01 -2.66 1.57
N GLY A 81 -28.96 -2.90 2.36
CA GLY A 81 -29.01 -3.82 3.48
C GLY A 81 -28.75 -5.30 3.15
N ASP A 82 -28.31 -5.64 1.94
CA ASP A 82 -27.83 -7.01 1.62
C ASP A 82 -26.39 -7.25 2.13
N GLY A 83 -25.62 -6.20 2.36
CA GLY A 83 -24.25 -6.28 2.87
C GLY A 83 -23.23 -6.74 1.81
N LEU A 84 -22.18 -7.41 2.27
CA LEU A 84 -21.10 -7.89 1.41
C LEU A 84 -21.32 -9.37 1.05
N ARG A 85 -21.31 -9.68 -0.24
CA ARG A 85 -21.48 -11.05 -0.75
C ARG A 85 -20.39 -11.40 -1.76
N LEU A 86 -19.78 -12.55 -1.58
CA LEU A 86 -18.85 -13.17 -2.50
C LEU A 86 -19.52 -14.41 -3.09
N GLU A 87 -19.52 -14.55 -4.40
CA GLU A 87 -20.17 -15.65 -5.11
C GLU A 87 -19.18 -16.33 -6.05
N GLY A 88 -18.71 -17.52 -5.67
CA GLY A 88 -17.79 -18.33 -6.45
C GLY A 88 -16.47 -17.64 -6.80
N VAL A 89 -15.95 -16.79 -5.92
CA VAL A 89 -14.79 -15.95 -6.19
C VAL A 89 -13.52 -16.77 -6.26
N SER A 90 -12.87 -16.75 -7.43
CA SER A 90 -11.55 -17.30 -7.64
C SER A 90 -10.59 -16.22 -8.14
N PHE A 91 -9.33 -16.29 -7.72
CA PHE A 91 -8.35 -15.27 -8.06
C PHE A 91 -6.93 -15.82 -8.24
N ARG A 92 -6.26 -15.30 -9.25
CA ARG A 92 -4.83 -15.41 -9.50
C ARG A 92 -4.26 -14.05 -9.85
N TYR A 93 -3.03 -13.77 -9.44
CA TYR A 93 -2.38 -12.51 -9.81
C TYR A 93 -2.08 -12.47 -11.32
N PRO A 94 -2.13 -11.28 -11.94
CA PRO A 94 -1.77 -11.11 -13.35
C PRO A 94 -0.39 -11.71 -13.65
N GLY A 95 -0.28 -12.48 -14.73
CA GLY A 95 0.96 -13.14 -15.14
C GLY A 95 1.33 -14.38 -14.32
N GLN A 96 0.46 -14.86 -13.43
CA GLN A 96 0.67 -16.09 -12.67
C GLN A 96 -0.41 -17.12 -13.00
N ASP A 97 -0.01 -18.40 -13.17
CA ASP A 97 -0.96 -19.51 -13.40
C ASP A 97 -1.53 -20.09 -12.10
N ARG A 98 -0.85 -19.79 -10.97
CA ARG A 98 -1.22 -20.33 -9.66
C ARG A 98 -2.45 -19.61 -9.11
N TRP A 99 -3.49 -20.37 -8.79
CA TRP A 99 -4.63 -19.88 -8.05
C TRP A 99 -4.25 -19.58 -6.59
N ILE A 100 -4.61 -18.39 -6.13
CA ILE A 100 -4.44 -17.97 -4.74
C ILE A 100 -5.73 -18.20 -3.96
N LEU A 101 -6.88 -17.93 -4.59
CA LEU A 101 -8.21 -18.20 -4.03
C LEU A 101 -9.01 -19.01 -5.04
N ARG A 102 -9.86 -19.92 -4.55
CA ARG A 102 -10.71 -20.78 -5.37
C ARG A 102 -12.08 -20.92 -4.74
N ASP A 103 -13.11 -20.61 -5.50
CA ASP A 103 -14.52 -20.82 -5.19
C ASP A 103 -14.91 -20.31 -3.79
N ILE A 104 -14.53 -19.07 -3.48
CA ILE A 104 -14.89 -18.44 -2.22
C ILE A 104 -16.32 -17.94 -2.32
N THR A 105 -17.20 -18.54 -1.52
CA THR A 105 -18.60 -18.13 -1.38
C THR A 105 -18.87 -17.76 0.07
N LEU A 106 -19.22 -16.49 0.30
CA LEU A 106 -19.39 -15.91 1.62
C LEU A 106 -20.40 -14.78 1.60
N HIS A 107 -21.21 -14.68 2.65
CA HIS A 107 -22.13 -13.56 2.88
C HIS A 107 -21.88 -12.99 4.27
N VAL A 108 -21.71 -11.68 4.34
CA VAL A 108 -21.54 -10.91 5.57
C VAL A 108 -22.68 -9.85 5.59
N PRO A 109 -23.72 -10.07 6.39
CA PRO A 109 -24.81 -9.10 6.57
C PRO A 109 -24.30 -7.75 7.12
N PRO A 110 -25.03 -6.67 6.89
CA PRO A 110 -24.70 -5.36 7.45
C PRO A 110 -24.60 -5.40 8.98
N GLY A 111 -23.57 -4.74 9.52
CA GLY A 111 -23.37 -4.66 10.97
C GLY A 111 -22.81 -5.93 11.61
N GLU A 112 -22.59 -7.00 10.84
CA GLU A 112 -22.00 -8.23 11.37
C GLU A 112 -20.46 -8.22 11.28
N SER A 113 -19.84 -9.00 12.17
CA SER A 113 -18.38 -9.18 12.20
C SER A 113 -17.98 -10.55 11.65
N LEU A 114 -17.04 -10.52 10.70
CA LEU A 114 -16.38 -11.67 10.11
C LEU A 114 -14.91 -11.72 10.56
N ALA A 115 -14.47 -12.85 11.11
CA ALA A 115 -13.05 -13.10 11.30
C ALA A 115 -12.53 -14.11 10.26
N ILE A 116 -11.39 -13.82 9.67
CA ILE A 116 -10.70 -14.68 8.71
C ILE A 116 -9.43 -15.19 9.37
N VAL A 117 -9.36 -16.50 9.59
CA VAL A 117 -8.19 -17.17 10.17
C VAL A 117 -7.57 -18.14 9.17
N GLY A 118 -6.28 -18.39 9.30
CA GLY A 118 -5.55 -19.31 8.42
C GLY A 118 -4.05 -19.11 8.51
N GLN A 119 -3.29 -20.07 8.01
CA GLN A 119 -1.83 -19.98 7.96
C GLN A 119 -1.34 -18.85 7.06
N ASN A 120 -0.06 -18.48 7.22
CA ASN A 120 0.58 -17.54 6.29
C ASN A 120 0.58 -18.14 4.87
N GLY A 121 0.26 -17.29 3.88
CA GLY A 121 0.12 -17.74 2.49
C GLY A 121 -1.19 -18.43 2.13
N SER A 122 -2.19 -18.52 3.05
CA SER A 122 -3.51 -19.11 2.75
C SER A 122 -4.39 -18.25 1.85
N GLY A 123 -4.02 -16.99 1.57
CA GLY A 123 -4.79 -16.08 0.71
C GLY A 123 -5.56 -14.98 1.46
N LYS A 124 -5.43 -14.84 2.78
CA LYS A 124 -6.18 -13.84 3.59
C LYS A 124 -6.02 -12.41 3.08
N ILE A 125 -4.77 -11.96 2.90
CA ILE A 125 -4.48 -10.59 2.39
C ILE A 125 -5.03 -10.41 0.97
N THR A 126 -4.95 -11.45 0.13
CA THR A 126 -5.52 -11.42 -1.21
C THR A 126 -7.04 -11.27 -1.17
N LEU A 127 -7.71 -11.96 -0.25
CA LEU A 127 -9.15 -11.84 -0.07
C LEU A 127 -9.53 -10.41 0.36
N ILE A 128 -8.78 -9.78 1.26
CA ILE A 128 -8.98 -8.36 1.60
C ILE A 128 -8.81 -7.46 0.38
N LYS A 129 -7.74 -7.65 -0.39
CA LYS A 129 -7.51 -6.82 -1.59
C LYS A 129 -8.65 -6.90 -2.61
N LEU A 130 -9.31 -8.05 -2.69
CA LEU A 130 -10.50 -8.23 -3.52
C LEU A 130 -11.72 -7.53 -2.92
N ILE A 131 -11.98 -7.72 -1.62
CA ILE A 131 -13.11 -7.09 -0.91
C ILE A 131 -13.00 -5.56 -0.94
N THR A 132 -11.78 -5.02 -0.87
CA THR A 132 -11.52 -3.58 -0.92
C THR A 132 -11.51 -3.00 -2.33
N GLY A 133 -11.69 -3.83 -3.36
CA GLY A 133 -11.69 -3.40 -4.76
C GLY A 133 -10.31 -3.04 -5.32
N LEU A 134 -9.21 -3.38 -4.61
CA LEU A 134 -7.84 -3.18 -5.11
C LEU A 134 -7.49 -4.14 -6.26
N TYR A 135 -8.17 -5.28 -6.33
CA TYR A 135 -8.12 -6.21 -7.43
C TYR A 135 -9.52 -6.69 -7.77
N ALA A 136 -9.74 -7.02 -9.03
CA ALA A 136 -10.95 -7.71 -9.47
C ALA A 136 -10.79 -9.22 -9.39
N PRO A 137 -11.83 -9.99 -9.06
CA PRO A 137 -11.79 -11.43 -9.11
C PRO A 137 -11.53 -11.92 -10.55
N THR A 138 -10.80 -13.04 -10.69
CA THR A 138 -10.59 -13.69 -12.00
C THR A 138 -11.86 -14.42 -12.44
N GLU A 139 -12.57 -15.04 -11.49
CA GLU A 139 -13.86 -15.71 -11.70
C GLU A 139 -14.78 -15.39 -10.52
N GLY A 140 -16.11 -15.47 -10.76
CA GLY A 140 -17.12 -15.11 -9.79
C GLY A 140 -17.32 -13.61 -9.66
N GLN A 141 -17.99 -13.18 -8.59
CA GLN A 141 -18.28 -11.76 -8.35
C GLN A 141 -18.32 -11.41 -6.87
N ILE A 142 -18.05 -10.14 -6.58
CA ILE A 142 -18.17 -9.56 -5.25
C ILE A 142 -19.22 -8.45 -5.33
N LEU A 143 -20.21 -8.55 -4.47
CA LEU A 143 -21.34 -7.64 -4.43
C LEU A 143 -21.35 -6.88 -3.11
N LEU A 144 -21.60 -5.59 -3.17
CA LEU A 144 -21.92 -4.76 -2.02
C LEU A 144 -23.33 -4.22 -2.22
N ASP A 145 -24.24 -4.55 -1.29
CA ASP A 145 -25.68 -4.24 -1.38
C ASP A 145 -26.28 -4.68 -2.72
N GLY A 146 -25.92 -5.87 -3.20
CA GLY A 146 -26.39 -6.46 -4.44
C GLY A 146 -25.75 -5.91 -5.71
N ARG A 147 -24.94 -4.85 -5.63
CA ARG A 147 -24.24 -4.25 -6.77
C ARG A 147 -22.79 -4.73 -6.81
N SER A 148 -22.31 -5.18 -7.98
CA SER A 148 -20.91 -5.61 -8.15
C SER A 148 -19.93 -4.48 -7.81
N LEU A 149 -18.81 -4.79 -7.13
CA LEU A 149 -17.80 -3.79 -6.79
C LEU A 149 -17.28 -3.03 -8.01
N GLY A 150 -17.11 -3.70 -9.14
CA GLY A 150 -16.68 -3.06 -10.39
C GLY A 150 -17.71 -2.12 -11.04
N ALA A 151 -18.96 -2.10 -10.56
CA ALA A 151 -20.01 -1.21 -11.04
C ALA A 151 -20.17 0.07 -10.18
N TRP A 152 -19.47 0.14 -9.04
CA TRP A 152 -19.43 1.34 -8.21
C TRP A 152 -18.49 2.38 -8.81
N GLU A 153 -18.79 3.67 -8.61
CA GLU A 153 -17.82 4.70 -8.81
C GLU A 153 -16.70 4.57 -7.76
N GLU A 154 -15.44 4.73 -8.18
CA GLU A 154 -14.28 4.46 -7.33
C GLU A 154 -14.29 5.29 -6.04
N GLY A 155 -14.64 6.57 -6.14
CA GLY A 155 -14.74 7.47 -4.99
C GLY A 155 -15.85 7.04 -4.02
N GLU A 156 -17.02 6.63 -4.55
CA GLU A 156 -18.14 6.15 -3.75
C GLU A 156 -17.80 4.84 -3.02
N LEU A 157 -17.23 3.86 -3.72
CA LEU A 157 -16.80 2.60 -3.12
C LEU A 157 -15.75 2.82 -2.03
N ARG A 158 -14.73 3.64 -2.31
CA ARG A 158 -13.68 3.97 -1.35
C ARG A 158 -14.22 4.71 -0.13
N GLY A 159 -15.27 5.51 -0.28
CA GLY A 159 -15.96 6.17 0.83
C GLY A 159 -16.63 5.18 1.79
N ARG A 160 -17.13 4.05 1.28
CA ARG A 160 -17.85 3.03 2.04
C ARG A 160 -16.96 2.00 2.75
N ILE A 161 -15.68 1.88 2.38
CA ILE A 161 -14.76 0.87 2.93
C ILE A 161 -13.59 1.56 3.63
N GLY A 162 -13.46 1.38 4.93
CA GLY A 162 -12.28 1.75 5.72
C GLY A 162 -11.34 0.55 5.85
N VAL A 163 -10.04 0.75 5.66
CA VAL A 163 -9.05 -0.33 5.76
C VAL A 163 -7.88 0.08 6.63
N ILE A 164 -7.47 -0.82 7.52
CA ILE A 164 -6.22 -0.71 8.26
C ILE A 164 -5.40 -1.95 7.92
N PHE A 165 -4.33 -1.75 7.14
CA PHE A 165 -3.38 -2.82 6.81
C PHE A 165 -2.32 -2.99 7.89
N GLN A 166 -1.77 -4.19 7.99
CA GLN A 166 -0.65 -4.52 8.89
C GLN A 166 0.59 -3.68 8.58
N ASP A 167 0.90 -3.50 7.30
CA ASP A 167 2.02 -2.73 6.75
C ASP A 167 1.60 -1.31 6.34
N PHE A 168 0.94 -0.60 7.24
CA PHE A 168 0.50 0.78 6.97
C PHE A 168 1.68 1.69 6.61
N ASN A 169 1.47 2.55 5.61
CA ASN A 169 2.47 3.48 5.13
C ASN A 169 2.79 4.57 6.18
N ARG A 170 4.09 4.87 6.29
CA ARG A 170 4.65 5.95 7.11
C ARG A 170 5.05 7.07 6.17
N TYR A 171 4.09 7.98 5.92
CA TYR A 171 4.35 9.08 4.98
C TYR A 171 5.26 10.12 5.62
N GLN A 172 6.23 10.62 4.82
CA GLN A 172 7.11 11.72 5.21
C GLN A 172 6.41 13.06 4.96
N LEU A 173 5.36 13.31 5.74
CA LEU A 173 4.43 14.44 5.65
C LEU A 173 4.17 14.96 7.07
N SER A 174 3.50 16.09 7.21
CA SER A 174 3.04 16.56 8.53
C SER A 174 2.11 15.55 9.22
N LEU A 175 1.94 15.64 10.53
CA LEU A 175 0.99 14.79 11.25
C LEU A 175 -0.43 15.00 10.74
N GLN A 176 -0.84 16.25 10.45
CA GLN A 176 -2.15 16.56 9.88
C GLN A 176 -2.37 15.85 8.55
N GLU A 177 -1.43 15.97 7.61
CA GLU A 177 -1.52 15.31 6.30
C GLU A 177 -1.52 13.79 6.45
N ASN A 178 -0.68 13.24 7.33
CA ASN A 178 -0.66 11.81 7.61
C ASN A 178 -2.02 11.26 8.06
N VAL A 179 -2.74 11.98 8.88
CA VAL A 179 -4.10 11.60 9.31
C VAL A 179 -5.11 11.94 8.21
N GLY A 180 -4.96 13.10 7.58
CA GLY A 180 -5.85 13.63 6.56
C GLY A 180 -6.00 12.76 5.32
N VAL A 181 -4.96 11.97 4.94
CA VAL A 181 -5.09 10.99 3.84
C VAL A 181 -6.20 9.96 4.07
N GLY A 182 -6.68 9.80 5.30
CA GLY A 182 -7.84 8.97 5.62
C GLY A 182 -9.14 9.46 4.98
N SER A 183 -9.30 10.79 4.77
CA SER A 183 -10.42 11.41 4.07
C SER A 183 -9.90 12.62 3.29
N PHE A 184 -9.64 12.44 2.01
CA PHE A 184 -8.97 13.46 1.19
C PHE A 184 -9.75 14.78 1.13
N GLU A 185 -11.07 14.71 1.11
CA GLU A 185 -11.96 15.88 1.11
C GLU A 185 -11.84 16.72 2.39
N HIS A 186 -11.52 16.08 3.52
CA HIS A 186 -11.43 16.71 4.84
C HIS A 186 -10.00 16.75 5.40
N ARG A 187 -8.99 16.60 4.55
CA ARG A 187 -7.59 16.52 4.99
C ARG A 187 -7.09 17.79 5.70
N GLU A 188 -7.68 18.93 5.37
CA GLU A 188 -7.33 20.25 5.93
C GLU A 188 -8.22 20.66 7.12
N ASP A 189 -9.22 19.84 7.48
CA ASP A 189 -10.08 20.06 8.64
C ASP A 189 -9.35 19.66 9.92
N ALA A 190 -8.59 20.60 10.49
CA ALA A 190 -7.80 20.38 11.70
C ALA A 190 -8.66 19.89 12.89
N PRO A 191 -9.84 20.45 13.20
CA PRO A 191 -10.71 19.93 14.24
C PRO A 191 -11.13 18.46 14.05
N ARG A 192 -11.34 18.03 12.80
CA ARG A 192 -11.67 16.63 12.49
C ARG A 192 -10.46 15.72 12.66
N VAL A 193 -9.28 16.19 12.26
CA VAL A 193 -8.01 15.49 12.47
C VAL A 193 -7.74 15.31 13.96
N GLU A 194 -7.93 16.35 14.78
CA GLU A 194 -7.77 16.29 16.24
C GLU A 194 -8.72 15.26 16.87
N ARG A 195 -10.01 15.29 16.52
CA ARG A 195 -10.97 14.27 17.00
C ARG A 195 -10.57 12.85 16.57
N ALA A 196 -10.06 12.69 15.36
CA ALA A 196 -9.60 11.38 14.88
C ALA A 196 -8.38 10.89 15.68
N LEU A 197 -7.43 11.78 16.00
CA LEU A 197 -6.28 11.47 16.82
C LEU A 197 -6.67 11.15 18.28
N GLU A 198 -7.61 11.89 18.86
CA GLU A 198 -8.15 11.65 20.20
C GLU A 198 -8.81 10.25 20.26
N ARG A 199 -9.72 9.96 19.35
CA ARG A 199 -10.38 8.64 19.25
C ARG A 199 -9.38 7.50 19.02
N ALA A 200 -8.28 7.75 18.32
CA ALA A 200 -7.20 6.80 18.12
C ALA A 200 -6.26 6.69 19.36
N GLY A 201 -6.39 7.57 20.36
CA GLY A 201 -5.53 7.70 21.54
C GLY A 201 -4.12 8.13 21.18
N ALA A 202 -4.04 9.03 20.26
CA ALA A 202 -2.80 9.63 19.80
C ALA A 202 -2.53 11.03 20.44
N GLU A 203 -3.24 11.41 21.51
CA GLU A 203 -3.07 12.71 22.17
C GLU A 203 -1.64 12.91 22.70
N GLU A 204 -1.02 11.82 23.18
CA GLU A 204 0.38 11.87 23.63
C GLU A 204 1.35 12.10 22.46
N VAL A 205 1.01 11.60 21.26
CA VAL A 205 1.80 11.85 20.05
C VAL A 205 1.76 13.35 19.74
N VAL A 206 0.56 13.95 19.73
CA VAL A 206 0.40 15.40 19.47
C VAL A 206 1.13 16.23 20.50
N ARG A 207 0.99 15.91 21.80
CA ARG A 207 1.66 16.63 22.90
C ARG A 207 3.18 16.51 22.85
N GLY A 208 3.71 15.42 22.34
CA GLY A 208 5.14 15.19 22.19
C GLY A 208 5.77 15.86 20.97
N LEU A 209 4.98 16.47 20.10
CA LEU A 209 5.45 17.13 18.88
C LEU A 209 5.56 18.64 19.08
N PRO A 210 6.73 19.27 18.82
CA PRO A 210 6.95 20.70 19.05
C PRO A 210 5.97 21.62 18.29
N GLU A 211 5.57 21.21 17.09
CA GLU A 211 4.72 21.98 16.19
C GLU A 211 3.30 21.37 16.08
N GLY A 212 2.92 20.45 16.99
CA GLY A 212 1.61 19.82 17.02
C GLY A 212 1.25 19.14 15.70
N LEU A 213 0.10 19.49 15.12
CA LEU A 213 -0.37 18.92 13.85
C LEU A 213 0.52 19.23 12.64
N SER A 214 1.23 20.38 12.67
CA SER A 214 2.13 20.79 11.59
C SER A 214 3.50 20.14 11.65
N ALA A 215 3.80 19.34 12.70
CA ALA A 215 5.08 18.69 12.85
C ALA A 215 5.34 17.69 11.71
N GLU A 216 6.47 17.84 11.04
CA GLU A 216 6.92 16.96 9.98
C GLU A 216 7.36 15.61 10.55
N LEU A 217 6.82 14.52 10.03
CA LEU A 217 7.14 13.16 10.41
C LEU A 217 8.18 12.55 9.48
N GLY A 218 9.22 11.94 10.09
CA GLY A 218 10.33 11.34 9.36
C GLY A 218 11.41 12.36 8.97
N ARG A 219 12.60 11.86 8.61
CA ARG A 219 13.80 12.67 8.38
C ARG A 219 14.33 12.65 6.94
N TRP A 220 13.61 12.06 6.00
CA TRP A 220 14.10 11.93 4.62
C TRP A 220 14.13 13.27 3.88
N PHE A 221 13.10 14.09 4.06
CA PHE A 221 12.99 15.39 3.40
C PHE A 221 13.29 16.55 4.35
N HIS A 222 13.08 16.37 5.66
CA HIS A 222 13.26 17.39 6.67
C HIS A 222 14.21 16.92 7.78
N SER A 223 15.39 17.52 7.88
CA SER A 223 16.40 17.16 8.89
C SER A 223 15.91 17.33 10.34
N LYS A 224 14.92 18.19 10.56
CA LYS A 224 14.27 18.42 11.86
C LYS A 224 13.01 17.56 12.07
N GLY A 225 12.65 16.72 11.10
CA GLY A 225 11.49 15.85 11.20
C GLY A 225 11.58 14.90 12.40
N VAL A 226 10.42 14.58 12.96
CA VAL A 226 10.30 13.74 14.15
C VAL A 226 10.05 12.29 13.75
N GLU A 227 10.83 11.37 14.33
CA GLU A 227 10.59 9.93 14.16
C GLU A 227 9.64 9.43 15.26
N LEU A 228 8.56 8.77 14.84
CA LEU A 228 7.61 8.15 15.75
C LEU A 228 8.00 6.68 16.01
N SER A 229 7.72 6.21 17.23
CA SER A 229 7.81 4.78 17.55
C SER A 229 6.77 3.96 16.75
N GLY A 230 6.96 2.63 16.66
CA GLY A 230 6.01 1.75 15.99
C GLY A 230 4.58 1.87 16.52
N GLY A 231 4.41 1.95 17.84
CA GLY A 231 3.11 2.12 18.48
C GLY A 231 2.47 3.50 18.22
N GLN A 232 3.29 4.56 18.14
CA GLN A 232 2.80 5.90 17.76
C GLN A 232 2.33 5.92 16.30
N TRP A 233 3.11 5.35 15.38
CA TRP A 233 2.71 5.19 13.98
C TRP A 233 1.42 4.40 13.82
N GLN A 234 1.21 3.38 14.64
CA GLN A 234 -0.01 2.59 14.62
C GLN A 234 -1.24 3.41 15.04
N ARG A 235 -1.11 4.27 16.07
CA ARG A 235 -2.18 5.20 16.48
C ARG A 235 -2.49 6.22 15.37
N VAL A 236 -1.47 6.70 14.65
CA VAL A 236 -1.67 7.55 13.46
C VAL A 236 -2.42 6.80 12.35
N ALA A 237 -2.06 5.53 12.09
CA ALA A 237 -2.78 4.70 11.12
C ALA A 237 -4.23 4.45 11.54
N LEU A 238 -4.49 4.27 12.83
CA LEU A 238 -5.85 4.16 13.37
C LEU A 238 -6.63 5.48 13.20
N ALA A 239 -6.00 6.63 13.45
CA ALA A 239 -6.61 7.94 13.25
C ALA A 239 -7.05 8.15 11.78
N ARG A 240 -6.27 7.65 10.80
CA ARG A 240 -6.68 7.65 9.38
C ARG A 240 -8.02 6.94 9.16
N ALA A 241 -8.26 5.83 9.85
CA ALA A 241 -9.53 5.11 9.74
C ALA A 241 -10.68 5.88 10.40
N TYR A 242 -10.43 6.60 11.49
CA TYR A 242 -11.42 7.46 12.12
C TYR A 242 -11.79 8.68 11.27
N MET A 243 -10.95 9.12 10.34
CA MET A 243 -11.31 10.15 9.36
C MET A 243 -12.44 9.71 8.42
N ARG A 244 -12.70 8.40 8.26
CA ARG A 244 -13.77 7.83 7.43
C ARG A 244 -15.04 7.57 8.24
N GLU A 245 -15.71 8.62 8.66
CA GLU A 245 -16.93 8.51 9.47
C GLU A 245 -18.09 7.80 8.76
N GLY A 246 -18.15 7.89 7.43
CA GLY A 246 -19.21 7.28 6.60
C GLY A 246 -18.94 5.86 6.12
N ALA A 247 -17.86 5.20 6.57
CA ALA A 247 -17.57 3.84 6.12
C ALA A 247 -18.53 2.81 6.75
N ASP A 248 -19.20 2.03 5.90
CA ASP A 248 -20.09 0.94 6.33
C ASP A 248 -19.33 -0.34 6.65
N ILE A 249 -18.20 -0.55 5.97
CA ILE A 249 -17.34 -1.72 6.11
C ILE A 249 -15.99 -1.28 6.67
N LEU A 250 -15.55 -1.96 7.71
CA LEU A 250 -14.24 -1.79 8.30
C LEU A 250 -13.42 -3.07 8.14
N VAL A 251 -12.27 -2.97 7.48
CA VAL A 251 -11.34 -4.09 7.31
C VAL A 251 -10.11 -3.87 8.16
N LEU A 252 -9.78 -4.83 9.01
CA LEU A 252 -8.67 -4.79 9.96
C LEU A 252 -7.74 -5.98 9.68
N ASP A 253 -6.51 -5.69 9.25
CA ASP A 253 -5.49 -6.70 8.96
C ASP A 253 -4.39 -6.64 10.01
N GLU A 254 -4.41 -7.59 10.94
CA GLU A 254 -3.44 -7.78 12.04
C GLU A 254 -2.99 -6.47 12.72
N PRO A 255 -3.92 -5.64 13.19
CA PRO A 255 -3.62 -4.27 13.57
C PRO A 255 -2.74 -4.11 14.83
N THR A 256 -2.31 -5.19 15.48
CA THR A 256 -1.59 -5.15 16.78
C THR A 256 -0.28 -5.94 16.80
N ALA A 257 0.28 -6.28 15.65
CA ALA A 257 1.45 -7.17 15.53
C ALA A 257 2.70 -6.73 16.31
N ALA A 258 2.83 -5.44 16.66
CA ALA A 258 4.03 -4.85 17.29
C ALA A 258 3.79 -4.26 18.69
N LEU A 259 2.66 -4.57 19.34
CA LEU A 259 2.29 -3.99 20.65
C LEU A 259 2.49 -4.98 21.80
N ASP A 260 2.79 -4.46 22.98
CA ASP A 260 2.67 -5.19 24.24
C ASP A 260 1.21 -5.48 24.60
N ALA A 261 0.97 -6.35 25.58
CA ALA A 261 -0.38 -6.83 25.90
C ALA A 261 -1.34 -5.72 26.39
N GLU A 262 -0.83 -4.71 27.08
CA GLU A 262 -1.63 -3.61 27.61
C GLU A 262 -2.01 -2.62 26.50
N ALA A 263 -1.06 -2.21 25.67
CA ALA A 263 -1.30 -1.39 24.50
C ALA A 263 -2.20 -2.08 23.48
N GLU A 264 -2.05 -3.41 23.34
CA GLU A 264 -2.91 -4.24 22.51
C GLU A 264 -4.36 -4.19 22.98
N ALA A 265 -4.62 -4.40 24.28
CA ALA A 265 -5.97 -4.37 24.84
C ALA A 265 -6.63 -3.00 24.63
N ALA A 266 -5.88 -1.92 24.81
CA ALA A 266 -6.36 -0.56 24.56
C ALA A 266 -6.72 -0.33 23.09
N VAL A 267 -5.88 -0.78 22.16
CA VAL A 267 -6.15 -0.67 20.72
C VAL A 267 -7.36 -1.50 20.31
N TYR A 268 -7.54 -2.70 20.88
CA TYR A 268 -8.74 -3.51 20.62
C TYR A 268 -10.02 -2.88 21.14
N GLY A 269 -9.98 -2.23 22.30
CA GLY A 269 -11.11 -1.46 22.81
C GLY A 269 -11.58 -0.42 21.78
N ARG A 270 -10.64 0.32 21.22
CA ARG A 270 -10.90 1.35 20.19
C ARG A 270 -11.35 0.77 18.86
N PHE A 271 -10.83 -0.39 18.44
CA PHE A 271 -11.35 -1.08 17.26
C PHE A 271 -12.80 -1.52 17.46
N ARG A 272 -13.18 -1.96 18.64
CA ARG A 272 -14.56 -2.31 18.95
C ARG A 272 -15.47 -1.10 18.85
N GLU A 273 -15.06 0.06 19.39
CA GLU A 273 -15.79 1.33 19.24
C GLU A 273 -15.90 1.76 17.78
N LEU A 274 -14.79 1.64 17.01
CA LEU A 274 -14.79 1.95 15.57
C LEU A 274 -15.69 1.01 14.78
N ALA A 275 -15.79 -0.26 15.19
CA ALA A 275 -16.58 -1.31 14.55
C ALA A 275 -18.08 -1.24 14.90
N GLU A 276 -18.47 -0.48 15.94
CA GLU A 276 -19.84 -0.42 16.40
C GLU A 276 -20.77 0.10 15.30
N GLY A 277 -21.82 -0.69 15.00
CA GLY A 277 -22.79 -0.40 13.92
C GLY A 277 -22.27 -0.61 12.50
N ARG A 278 -21.05 -1.09 12.31
CA ARG A 278 -20.42 -1.33 10.99
C ARG A 278 -20.19 -2.81 10.73
N THR A 279 -20.23 -3.18 9.45
CA THR A 279 -19.76 -4.50 9.03
C THR A 279 -18.24 -4.55 9.20
N THR A 280 -17.75 -5.52 9.97
CA THR A 280 -16.32 -5.60 10.30
C THR A 280 -15.71 -6.88 9.74
N ILE A 281 -14.60 -6.76 9.04
CA ILE A 281 -13.82 -7.89 8.54
C ILE A 281 -12.46 -7.85 9.20
N LEU A 282 -12.15 -8.87 9.99
CA LEU A 282 -10.93 -8.94 10.78
C LEU A 282 -10.05 -10.10 10.31
N ILE A 283 -8.81 -9.80 9.95
CA ILE A 283 -7.77 -10.83 9.91
C ILE A 283 -6.99 -10.76 11.22
N SER A 284 -6.94 -11.86 11.91
CA SER A 284 -6.09 -11.97 13.09
C SER A 284 -5.68 -13.41 13.28
N HIS A 285 -4.46 -13.59 13.73
CA HIS A 285 -3.98 -14.87 14.26
C HIS A 285 -4.10 -14.90 15.80
N ARG A 286 -4.62 -13.82 16.44
CA ARG A 286 -4.81 -13.72 17.89
C ARG A 286 -6.25 -14.06 18.27
N PHE A 287 -6.43 -15.17 18.96
CA PHE A 287 -7.74 -15.73 19.27
C PHE A 287 -8.64 -14.88 20.19
N PRO A 288 -8.14 -14.08 21.16
CA PRO A 288 -9.02 -13.20 21.93
C PRO A 288 -9.89 -12.30 21.06
N THR A 289 -9.32 -11.84 19.93
CA THR A 289 -10.00 -10.98 18.98
C THR A 289 -10.97 -11.73 18.08
N VAL A 290 -10.51 -12.88 17.57
CA VAL A 290 -11.29 -13.73 16.67
C VAL A 290 -12.54 -14.30 17.36
N ARG A 291 -12.43 -14.67 18.64
CA ARG A 291 -13.54 -15.25 19.44
C ARG A 291 -14.78 -14.36 19.50
N GLY A 292 -14.61 -13.03 19.43
CA GLY A 292 -15.73 -12.09 19.48
C GLY A 292 -16.47 -11.89 18.16
N ALA A 293 -15.98 -12.46 17.05
CA ALA A 293 -16.63 -12.32 15.76
C ALA A 293 -17.89 -13.18 15.66
N ARG A 294 -18.92 -12.64 15.00
CA ARG A 294 -20.18 -13.36 14.74
C ARG A 294 -19.98 -14.57 13.84
N THR A 295 -19.16 -14.41 12.82
CA THR A 295 -18.80 -15.48 11.89
C THR A 295 -17.28 -15.57 11.80
N ILE A 296 -16.75 -16.79 11.88
CA ILE A 296 -15.34 -17.10 11.69
C ILE A 296 -15.23 -18.01 10.48
N VAL A 297 -14.31 -17.72 9.58
CA VAL A 297 -13.95 -18.59 8.45
C VAL A 297 -12.49 -19.00 8.53
N VAL A 298 -12.23 -20.27 8.27
CA VAL A 298 -10.86 -20.80 8.15
C VAL A 298 -10.51 -20.89 6.69
N LEU A 299 -9.46 -20.18 6.31
CA LEU A 299 -8.93 -20.17 4.94
C LEU A 299 -7.69 -21.09 4.88
N GLU A 300 -7.74 -22.12 4.05
CA GLU A 300 -6.65 -23.06 3.84
C GLU A 300 -6.53 -23.40 2.36
N GLY A 301 -5.30 -23.31 1.81
CA GLY A 301 -5.07 -23.59 0.39
C GLY A 301 -5.89 -22.73 -0.58
N GLY A 302 -6.30 -21.55 -0.16
CA GLY A 302 -7.11 -20.65 -0.98
C GLY A 302 -8.62 -20.95 -0.96
N GLN A 303 -9.09 -21.83 -0.08
CA GLN A 303 -10.51 -22.20 0.07
C GLN A 303 -10.98 -22.02 1.50
N ILE A 304 -12.28 -21.78 1.70
CA ILE A 304 -12.91 -21.81 3.03
C ILE A 304 -13.16 -23.28 3.39
N THR A 305 -12.46 -23.75 4.42
CA THR A 305 -12.56 -25.14 4.90
C THR A 305 -13.51 -25.30 6.08
N GLU A 306 -13.63 -24.25 6.91
CA GLU A 306 -14.51 -24.25 8.08
C GLU A 306 -15.20 -22.89 8.19
N ARG A 307 -16.47 -22.89 8.64
CA ARG A 307 -17.26 -21.70 8.89
C ARG A 307 -18.20 -21.92 10.07
N GLY A 308 -18.25 -20.95 10.98
CA GLY A 308 -19.12 -21.00 12.15
C GLY A 308 -18.79 -19.87 13.13
N ASP A 309 -19.38 -19.92 14.31
CA ASP A 309 -18.95 -19.14 15.47
C ASP A 309 -17.84 -19.89 16.24
N HIS A 310 -17.32 -19.27 17.29
CA HIS A 310 -16.27 -19.87 18.11
C HIS A 310 -16.65 -21.22 18.70
N GLU A 311 -17.87 -21.34 19.26
CA GLU A 311 -18.33 -22.54 19.97
C GLU A 311 -18.52 -23.69 18.98
N ALA A 312 -19.16 -23.46 17.86
CA ALA A 312 -19.37 -24.43 16.80
C ALA A 312 -18.03 -24.96 16.24
N LEU A 313 -17.08 -24.07 15.98
CA LEU A 313 -15.77 -24.44 15.43
C LEU A 313 -14.89 -25.17 16.47
N MET A 314 -15.01 -24.85 17.75
CA MET A 314 -14.35 -25.58 18.82
C MET A 314 -14.94 -26.99 18.98
N ALA A 315 -16.28 -27.10 18.90
CA ALA A 315 -16.97 -28.39 18.96
C ALA A 315 -16.66 -29.29 17.76
N LEU A 316 -16.46 -28.71 16.58
CA LEU A 316 -16.05 -29.41 15.37
C LEU A 316 -14.68 -30.10 15.53
N GLY A 317 -13.81 -29.60 16.42
CA GLY A 317 -12.46 -30.13 16.64
C GLY A 317 -11.53 -30.07 15.44
N GLY A 318 -11.85 -29.22 14.46
CA GLY A 318 -11.16 -29.10 13.19
C GLY A 318 -9.89 -28.26 13.24
N ARG A 319 -9.62 -27.58 12.15
CA ARG A 319 -8.42 -26.74 12.00
C ARG A 319 -8.43 -25.55 12.94
N TYR A 320 -9.59 -24.89 13.07
CA TYR A 320 -9.77 -23.78 14.00
C TYR A 320 -9.41 -24.16 15.43
N ALA A 321 -10.00 -25.26 15.94
CA ALA A 321 -9.76 -25.75 17.30
C ALA A 321 -8.28 -26.07 17.55
N ARG A 322 -7.60 -26.68 16.56
CA ARG A 322 -6.15 -26.94 16.65
C ARG A 322 -5.32 -25.68 16.72
N LEU A 323 -5.60 -24.70 15.87
CA LEU A 323 -4.90 -23.41 15.89
C LEU A 323 -5.12 -22.69 17.22
N PHE A 324 -6.35 -22.72 17.75
CA PHE A 324 -6.69 -22.16 19.05
C PHE A 324 -5.89 -22.80 20.18
N GLN A 325 -5.83 -24.13 20.25
CA GLN A 325 -5.11 -24.88 21.27
C GLN A 325 -3.60 -24.63 21.23
N LEU A 326 -3.02 -24.55 20.01
CA LEU A 326 -1.59 -24.25 19.84
C LEU A 326 -1.23 -22.86 20.40
N GLN A 327 -2.06 -21.86 20.18
CA GLN A 327 -1.81 -20.54 20.76
C GLN A 327 -2.04 -20.50 22.26
N ALA A 328 -3.10 -21.13 22.76
CA ALA A 328 -3.38 -21.20 24.18
C ALA A 328 -2.25 -21.89 24.97
N SER A 329 -1.55 -22.84 24.35
CA SER A 329 -0.39 -23.49 24.96
C SER A 329 0.86 -22.64 24.96
N GLY A 330 1.00 -21.70 24.05
CA GLY A 330 2.12 -20.75 23.98
C GLY A 330 2.03 -19.58 24.97
N TYR A 331 0.88 -19.38 25.62
CA TYR A 331 0.65 -18.37 26.67
C TYR A 331 0.76 -18.97 28.10
N ARG A 332 1.08 -20.23 28.25
CA ARG A 332 1.42 -20.90 29.51
C ARG A 332 2.93 -21.02 29.65
#